data_e0fbc435bd48ae5a9cba728c7c214612
#
_entry.id   e0fbc435bd48ae5a9cba728c7c214612
#
_cell.length_a   1.000
_cell.length_b   1.000
_cell.length_c   1.000
_cell.angle_alpha   90.00
_cell.angle_beta   90.00
_cell.angle_gamma   90.00
#
_symmetry.space_group_name_H-M   'P 1'
#
loop_
_entity.id
_entity.type
_entity.pdbx_description
1 polymer ?
#
loop_
_entity_poly.entity_id
_entity_poly.type
_entity_poly.pdbx_seq_one_letter_code
_entity_poly.pdbx_strand_id
1 'polypeptide(L)'
;ESCFFVLSFRYLALADAHTIGSLSPVLVLVFSYIILKEKISLSTWIAIIISFVGVILIMRPGINIFNPYLIIPLLAAFFYSLYQIATRLNAEHDNNETMLFYNGLIGSTITLVFSYFFWQPLHAFSFIFFIFVGLFFCTGLYLQIKALSISPASILAPYHYSIIIWAILFGFLVYNEIPDTFTVFGAIITVSYTHLTCRRSFVCRS
;
A
#
# COMPACT_ATOMS: atom_id res chain seq x y z
N GLU A 1 -10.04 -3.70 -4.23
CA GLU A 1 -8.66 -4.23 -4.22
C GLU A 1 -8.45 -5.21 -3.07
N SER A 2 -8.94 -4.91 -1.86
CA SER A 2 -8.78 -5.73 -0.65
C SER A 2 -9.24 -7.18 -0.83
N CYS A 3 -10.34 -7.42 -1.56
CA CYS A 3 -10.83 -8.78 -1.82
C CYS A 3 -9.81 -9.61 -2.61
N PHE A 4 -9.17 -9.03 -3.63
CA PHE A 4 -8.13 -9.71 -4.39
C PHE A 4 -6.89 -9.99 -3.55
N PHE A 5 -6.50 -9.03 -2.71
CA PHE A 5 -5.33 -9.19 -1.87
C PHE A 5 -5.52 -10.30 -0.83
N VAL A 6 -6.67 -10.32 -0.14
CA VAL A 6 -7.02 -11.39 0.81
C VAL A 6 -7.15 -12.75 0.11
N LEU A 7 -7.76 -12.78 -1.08
CA LEU A 7 -7.88 -14.01 -1.86
C LEU A 7 -6.50 -14.60 -2.26
N SER A 8 -5.50 -13.74 -2.47
CA SER A 8 -4.16 -14.22 -2.84
C SER A 8 -3.53 -15.10 -1.77
N PHE A 9 -3.82 -14.87 -0.48
CA PHE A 9 -3.29 -15.66 0.63
C PHE A 9 -3.81 -17.11 0.67
N ARG A 10 -4.87 -17.39 -0.07
CA ARG A 10 -5.38 -18.77 -0.21
C ARG A 10 -4.50 -19.63 -1.13
N TYR A 11 -3.80 -18.99 -2.07
CA TYR A 11 -3.07 -19.68 -3.15
C TYR A 11 -1.56 -19.41 -3.14
N LEU A 12 -1.12 -18.38 -2.43
CA LEU A 12 0.27 -17.92 -2.41
C LEU A 12 0.76 -17.77 -0.98
N ALA A 13 2.06 -17.94 -0.79
CA ALA A 13 2.72 -17.56 0.45
C ALA A 13 2.58 -16.05 0.70
N LEU A 14 2.50 -15.67 1.96
CA LEU A 14 2.34 -14.28 2.37
C LEU A 14 3.42 -13.36 1.78
N ALA A 15 4.67 -13.83 1.76
CA ALA A 15 5.81 -13.10 1.20
C ALA A 15 5.66 -12.86 -0.30
N ASP A 16 5.18 -13.86 -1.06
CA ASP A 16 5.00 -13.75 -2.51
C ASP A 16 3.89 -12.75 -2.85
N ALA A 17 2.74 -12.85 -2.16
CA ALA A 17 1.63 -11.93 -2.35
C ALA A 17 2.00 -10.48 -2.02
N HIS A 18 2.72 -10.24 -0.91
CA HIS A 18 3.20 -8.91 -0.54
C HIS A 18 4.27 -8.37 -1.50
N THR A 19 5.16 -9.21 -2.00
CA THR A 19 6.17 -8.79 -2.98
C THR A 19 5.51 -8.26 -4.25
N ILE A 20 4.50 -8.96 -4.76
CA ILE A 20 3.75 -8.51 -5.94
C ILE A 20 2.90 -7.27 -5.60
N GLY A 21 2.24 -7.26 -4.43
CA GLY A 21 1.50 -6.09 -3.95
C GLY A 21 2.37 -4.83 -3.86
N SER A 22 3.65 -4.98 -3.54
CA SER A 22 4.62 -3.88 -3.49
C SER A 22 4.98 -3.26 -4.85
N LEU A 23 4.45 -3.80 -5.96
CA LEU A 23 4.45 -3.12 -7.26
C LEU A 23 3.49 -1.92 -7.31
N SER A 24 2.55 -1.82 -6.38
CA SER A 24 1.56 -0.73 -6.40
C SER A 24 2.16 0.68 -6.45
N PRO A 25 3.22 1.05 -5.72
CA PRO A 25 3.83 2.37 -5.86
C PRO A 25 4.44 2.63 -7.24
N VAL A 26 4.96 1.59 -7.89
CA VAL A 26 5.46 1.68 -9.27
C VAL A 26 4.31 1.98 -10.23
N LEU A 27 3.19 1.27 -10.07
CA LEU A 27 1.99 1.48 -10.89
C LEU A 27 1.36 2.86 -10.64
N VAL A 28 1.34 3.34 -9.38
CA VAL A 28 0.90 4.71 -9.06
C VAL A 28 1.75 5.73 -9.81
N LEU A 29 3.06 5.55 -9.87
CA LEU A 29 3.95 6.45 -10.59
C LEU A 29 3.65 6.47 -12.09
N VAL A 30 3.47 5.29 -12.70
CA VAL A 30 3.11 5.15 -14.11
C VAL A 30 1.77 5.82 -14.40
N PHE A 31 0.75 5.55 -13.58
CA PHE A 31 -0.57 6.14 -13.77
C PHE A 31 -0.62 7.64 -13.48
N SER A 32 0.15 8.14 -12.50
CA SER A 32 0.33 9.59 -12.29
C SER A 32 0.88 10.27 -13.54
N TYR A 33 1.88 9.67 -14.17
CA TYR A 33 2.44 10.21 -15.41
C TYR A 33 1.44 10.20 -16.57
N ILE A 34 0.71 9.09 -16.76
CA ILE A 34 -0.19 8.92 -17.92
C ILE A 34 -1.51 9.67 -17.73
N ILE A 35 -2.16 9.52 -16.55
CA ILE A 35 -3.52 10.00 -16.31
C ILE A 35 -3.51 11.42 -15.76
N LEU A 36 -2.70 11.67 -14.71
CA LEU A 36 -2.63 12.99 -14.08
C LEU A 36 -1.68 13.95 -14.81
N LYS A 37 -0.89 13.44 -15.77
CA LYS A 37 0.15 14.20 -16.49
C LYS A 37 1.14 14.90 -15.56
N GLU A 38 1.39 14.29 -14.39
CA GLU A 38 2.36 14.81 -13.43
C GLU A 38 3.78 14.73 -14.01
N LYS A 39 4.56 15.80 -13.82
CA LYS A 39 5.98 15.80 -14.20
C LYS A 39 6.78 15.05 -13.15
N ILE A 40 7.23 13.85 -13.48
CA ILE A 40 7.96 12.98 -12.57
C ILE A 40 9.45 13.16 -12.81
N SER A 41 10.20 13.47 -11.74
CA SER A 41 11.65 13.59 -11.83
C SER A 41 12.33 12.23 -12.00
N LEU A 42 13.46 12.20 -12.70
CA LEU A 42 14.25 10.98 -12.83
C LEU A 42 14.67 10.42 -11.47
N SER A 43 14.92 11.29 -10.49
CA SER A 43 15.24 10.89 -9.12
C SER A 43 14.10 10.11 -8.45
N THR A 44 12.83 10.45 -8.74
CA THR A 44 11.68 9.71 -8.21
C THR A 44 11.58 8.32 -8.84
N TRP A 45 11.83 8.18 -10.14
CA TRP A 45 11.89 6.89 -10.82
C TRP A 45 12.99 5.99 -10.23
N ILE A 46 14.19 6.53 -10.08
CA ILE A 46 15.32 5.80 -9.50
C ILE A 46 15.01 5.37 -8.05
N ALA A 47 14.44 6.28 -7.24
CA ALA A 47 14.09 5.97 -5.88
C ALA A 47 13.10 4.81 -5.75
N ILE A 48 12.04 4.82 -6.56
CA ILE A 48 11.01 3.80 -6.46
C ILE A 48 11.53 2.43 -6.94
N ILE A 49 12.36 2.41 -7.97
CA ILE A 49 13.01 1.18 -8.45
C ILE A 49 13.95 0.60 -7.38
N ILE A 50 14.79 1.45 -6.77
CA ILE A 50 15.72 0.99 -5.73
C ILE A 50 14.96 0.52 -4.49
N SER A 51 13.90 1.23 -4.08
CA SER A 51 13.04 0.83 -2.97
C SER A 51 12.37 -0.52 -3.24
N PHE A 52 11.90 -0.75 -4.47
CA PHE A 52 11.32 -2.03 -4.88
C PHE A 52 12.34 -3.19 -4.84
N VAL A 53 13.56 -2.94 -5.29
CA VAL A 53 14.66 -3.93 -5.15
C VAL A 53 14.93 -4.25 -3.67
N GLY A 54 14.91 -3.23 -2.79
CA GLY A 54 15.01 -3.43 -1.34
C GLY A 54 13.91 -4.33 -0.78
N VAL A 55 12.66 -4.16 -1.24
CA VAL A 55 11.53 -5.04 -0.86
C VAL A 55 11.75 -6.49 -1.29
N ILE A 56 12.22 -6.70 -2.52
CA ILE A 56 12.53 -8.05 -3.03
C ILE A 56 13.61 -8.72 -2.17
N LEU A 57 14.65 -7.97 -1.76
CA LEU A 57 15.69 -8.49 -0.88
C LEU A 57 15.17 -8.91 0.50
N ILE A 58 14.20 -8.16 1.05
CA ILE A 58 13.58 -8.47 2.34
C ILE A 58 12.68 -9.71 2.24
N MET A 59 11.78 -9.69 1.27
CA MET A 59 10.72 -10.70 1.16
C MET A 59 11.24 -12.06 0.67
N ARG A 60 12.37 -12.10 -0.07
CA ARG A 60 12.95 -13.33 -0.64
C ARG A 60 11.88 -14.25 -1.22
N PRO A 61 11.07 -13.76 -2.13
CA PRO A 61 9.95 -14.53 -2.64
C PRO A 61 10.43 -15.85 -3.26
N GLY A 62 9.80 -16.94 -2.89
CA GLY A 62 9.96 -18.24 -3.55
C GLY A 62 9.13 -18.35 -4.82
N ILE A 63 9.03 -17.25 -5.58
CA ILE A 63 8.07 -17.11 -6.69
C ILE A 63 8.41 -18.12 -7.79
N ASN A 64 7.50 -19.07 -7.99
CA ASN A 64 7.46 -19.80 -9.23
C ASN A 64 6.79 -18.91 -10.29
N ILE A 65 7.58 -18.37 -11.21
CA ILE A 65 7.16 -17.41 -12.25
C ILE A 65 6.01 -17.96 -13.12
N PHE A 66 5.88 -19.27 -13.19
CA PHE A 66 4.79 -19.93 -13.93
C PHE A 66 3.53 -20.20 -13.11
N ASN A 67 3.47 -19.71 -11.85
CA ASN A 67 2.26 -19.86 -11.04
C ASN A 67 1.16 -18.90 -11.51
N PRO A 68 0.04 -19.40 -12.08
CA PRO A 68 -1.03 -18.52 -12.61
C PRO A 68 -1.73 -17.70 -11.52
N TYR A 69 -1.62 -18.09 -10.26
CA TYR A 69 -2.24 -17.35 -9.14
C TYR A 69 -1.53 -16.02 -8.83
N LEU A 70 -0.35 -15.76 -9.40
CA LEU A 70 0.35 -14.47 -9.28
C LEU A 70 -0.45 -13.30 -9.87
N ILE A 71 -1.39 -13.58 -10.76
CA ILE A 71 -2.29 -12.56 -11.32
C ILE A 71 -3.19 -11.92 -10.26
N ILE A 72 -3.53 -12.64 -9.17
CA ILE A 72 -4.46 -12.15 -8.15
C ILE A 72 -3.89 -10.95 -7.39
N PRO A 73 -2.70 -11.01 -6.76
CA PRO A 73 -2.11 -9.85 -6.10
C PRO A 73 -1.68 -8.75 -7.09
N LEU A 74 -1.39 -9.09 -8.34
CA LEU A 74 -1.13 -8.10 -9.38
C LEU A 74 -2.38 -7.28 -9.69
N LEU A 75 -3.55 -7.91 -9.79
CA LEU A 75 -4.83 -7.20 -9.93
C LEU A 75 -5.13 -6.35 -8.69
N ALA A 76 -4.83 -6.83 -7.48
CA ALA A 76 -4.96 -6.05 -6.27
C ALA A 76 -4.09 -4.77 -6.32
N ALA A 77 -2.82 -4.89 -6.69
CA ALA A 77 -1.90 -3.75 -6.85
C ALA A 77 -2.37 -2.77 -7.94
N PHE A 78 -2.90 -3.29 -9.05
CA PHE A 78 -3.44 -2.50 -10.14
C PHE A 78 -4.66 -1.67 -9.69
N PHE A 79 -5.66 -2.29 -9.07
CA PHE A 79 -6.86 -1.59 -8.59
C PHE A 79 -6.55 -0.63 -7.45
N TYR A 80 -5.60 -0.96 -6.57
CA TYR A 80 -5.15 -0.05 -5.53
C TYR A 80 -4.50 1.21 -6.12
N SER A 81 -3.68 1.04 -7.15
CA SER A 81 -3.06 2.16 -7.85
C SER A 81 -4.07 3.06 -8.55
N LEU A 82 -5.07 2.47 -9.21
CA LEU A 82 -6.18 3.22 -9.80
C LEU A 82 -7.01 3.95 -8.75
N TYR A 83 -7.25 3.33 -7.59
CA TYR A 83 -7.93 3.98 -6.47
C TYR A 83 -7.19 5.24 -6.01
N GLN A 84 -5.87 5.20 -5.87
CA GLN A 84 -5.08 6.36 -5.48
C GLN A 84 -5.15 7.49 -6.52
N ILE A 85 -5.09 7.15 -7.80
CA ILE A 85 -5.22 8.12 -8.89
C ILE A 85 -6.62 8.74 -8.91
N ALA A 86 -7.67 7.92 -8.77
CA ALA A 86 -9.04 8.39 -8.70
C ALA A 86 -9.27 9.32 -7.48
N THR A 87 -8.72 8.96 -6.33
CA THR A 87 -8.76 9.81 -5.12
C THR A 87 -8.07 11.16 -5.39
N ARG A 88 -6.93 11.17 -6.06
CA ARG A 88 -6.22 12.41 -6.43
C ARG A 88 -7.03 13.26 -7.39
N LEU A 89 -7.68 12.68 -8.39
CA LEU A 89 -8.55 13.39 -9.34
C LEU A 89 -9.76 14.01 -8.65
N ASN A 90 -10.41 13.26 -7.76
CA ASN A 90 -11.59 13.73 -7.06
C ASN A 90 -11.28 14.79 -5.98
N ALA A 91 -10.04 14.85 -5.50
CA ALA A 91 -9.62 15.82 -4.50
C ALA A 91 -9.73 17.29 -4.95
N GLU A 92 -9.87 17.56 -6.23
CA GLU A 92 -10.12 18.91 -6.77
C GLU A 92 -11.60 19.29 -6.72
N HIS A 93 -12.51 18.32 -6.55
CA HIS A 93 -13.95 18.50 -6.65
C HIS A 93 -14.68 18.20 -5.34
N ASP A 94 -14.18 17.24 -4.56
CA ASP A 94 -14.80 16.72 -3.36
C ASP A 94 -13.98 16.99 -2.11
N ASN A 95 -14.68 17.16 -0.97
CA ASN A 95 -14.04 17.25 0.34
C ASN A 95 -13.52 15.88 0.80
N ASN A 96 -12.47 15.86 1.62
CA ASN A 96 -11.89 14.63 2.16
C ASN A 96 -12.90 13.76 2.91
N GLU A 97 -13.81 14.38 3.64
CA GLU A 97 -14.89 13.71 4.40
C GLU A 97 -15.88 13.02 3.47
N THR A 98 -16.24 13.65 2.36
CA THR A 98 -17.12 13.09 1.34
C THR A 98 -16.47 11.87 0.68
N MET A 99 -15.20 11.98 0.30
CA MET A 99 -14.45 10.86 -0.27
C MET A 99 -14.34 9.69 0.70
N LEU A 100 -14.07 9.97 1.99
CA LEU A 100 -14.02 8.93 3.03
C LEU A 100 -15.38 8.26 3.21
N PHE A 101 -16.47 9.04 3.26
CA PHE A 101 -17.84 8.52 3.42
C PHE A 101 -18.23 7.58 2.29
N TYR A 102 -18.06 7.98 1.03
CA TYR A 102 -18.40 7.12 -0.11
C TYR A 102 -17.51 5.87 -0.20
N ASN A 103 -16.23 6.00 0.14
CA ASN A 103 -15.34 4.84 0.19
C ASN A 103 -15.80 3.85 1.27
N GLY A 104 -16.15 4.32 2.46
CA GLY A 104 -16.70 3.49 3.52
C GLY A 104 -18.06 2.88 3.14
N LEU A 105 -18.96 3.65 2.52
CA LEU A 105 -20.27 3.18 2.11
C LEU A 105 -20.19 2.07 1.05
N ILE A 106 -19.41 2.28 0.00
CA ILE A 106 -19.23 1.29 -1.06
C ILE A 106 -18.51 0.05 -0.52
N GLY A 107 -17.43 0.25 0.24
CA GLY A 107 -16.66 -0.84 0.85
C GLY A 107 -17.51 -1.68 1.79
N SER A 108 -18.29 -1.07 2.69
CA SER A 108 -19.17 -1.77 3.63
C SER A 108 -20.29 -2.52 2.91
N THR A 109 -20.90 -1.92 1.88
CA THR A 109 -21.97 -2.57 1.10
C THR A 109 -21.45 -3.84 0.41
N ILE A 110 -20.32 -3.76 -0.26
CA ILE A 110 -19.69 -4.91 -0.91
C ILE A 110 -19.36 -5.99 0.12
N THR A 111 -18.74 -5.60 1.24
CA THR A 111 -18.35 -6.54 2.30
C THR A 111 -19.57 -7.19 2.94
N LEU A 112 -20.67 -6.47 3.16
CA LEU A 112 -21.92 -7.02 3.69
C LEU A 112 -22.52 -8.09 2.76
N VAL A 113 -22.53 -7.85 1.44
CA VAL A 113 -23.02 -8.83 0.48
C VAL A 113 -22.16 -10.11 0.53
N PHE A 114 -20.84 -9.96 0.54
CA PHE A 114 -19.96 -11.13 0.64
C PHE A 114 -20.05 -11.83 2.00
N SER A 115 -20.21 -11.10 3.10
CA SER A 115 -20.30 -11.68 4.44
C SER A 115 -21.53 -12.59 4.59
N TYR A 116 -22.60 -12.32 3.87
CA TYR A 116 -23.78 -13.19 3.87
C TYR A 116 -23.45 -14.65 3.44
N PHE A 117 -22.54 -14.81 2.49
CA PHE A 117 -22.14 -16.12 1.97
C PHE A 117 -21.05 -16.82 2.80
N PHE A 118 -20.28 -16.06 3.58
CA PHE A 118 -19.09 -16.54 4.29
C PHE A 118 -19.15 -16.27 5.79
N TRP A 119 -20.35 -16.08 6.34
CA TRP A 119 -20.55 -15.75 7.73
C TRP A 119 -20.00 -16.85 8.66
N GLN A 120 -19.13 -16.44 9.59
CA GLN A 120 -18.72 -17.27 10.71
C GLN A 120 -19.02 -16.53 12.02
N PRO A 121 -19.53 -17.24 13.06
CA PRO A 121 -19.81 -16.61 14.34
C PRO A 121 -18.52 -16.08 14.99
N LEU A 122 -18.57 -14.83 15.40
CA LEU A 122 -17.46 -14.16 16.06
C LEU A 122 -17.56 -14.32 17.56
N HIS A 123 -16.44 -14.56 18.24
CA HIS A 123 -16.37 -14.47 19.69
C HIS A 123 -16.47 -13.02 20.14
N ALA A 124 -17.18 -12.77 21.26
CA ALA A 124 -17.39 -11.41 21.78
C ALA A 124 -16.10 -10.60 21.99
N PHE A 125 -15.02 -11.29 22.39
CA PHE A 125 -13.70 -10.66 22.55
C PHE A 125 -13.11 -10.15 21.23
N SER A 126 -13.34 -10.86 20.13
CA SER A 126 -12.87 -10.42 18.79
C SER A 126 -13.54 -9.12 18.33
N PHE A 127 -14.76 -8.82 18.83
CA PHE A 127 -15.49 -7.62 18.45
C PHE A 127 -14.77 -6.34 18.90
N ILE A 128 -14.16 -6.34 20.07
CA ILE A 128 -13.38 -5.21 20.59
C ILE A 128 -12.17 -4.94 19.68
N PHE A 129 -11.45 -5.99 19.27
CA PHE A 129 -10.34 -5.85 18.34
C PHE A 129 -10.78 -5.29 16.98
N PHE A 130 -11.91 -5.73 16.45
CA PHE A 130 -12.44 -5.20 15.19
C PHE A 130 -12.78 -3.71 15.25
N ILE A 131 -13.30 -3.23 16.39
CA ILE A 131 -13.56 -1.80 16.60
C ILE A 131 -12.24 -1.02 16.57
N PHE A 132 -11.22 -1.45 17.29
CA PHE A 132 -9.91 -0.78 17.29
C PHE A 132 -9.28 -0.78 15.89
N VAL A 133 -9.23 -1.93 15.22
CA VAL A 133 -8.70 -2.05 13.85
C VAL A 133 -9.47 -1.14 12.91
N GLY A 134 -10.81 -1.11 13.01
CA GLY A 134 -11.66 -0.24 12.20
C GLY A 134 -11.36 1.24 12.40
N LEU A 135 -11.20 1.70 13.65
CA LEU A 135 -10.86 3.09 13.96
C LEU A 135 -9.49 3.48 13.40
N PHE A 136 -8.47 2.64 13.60
CA PHE A 136 -7.14 2.88 13.04
C PHE A 136 -7.14 2.88 11.52
N PHE A 137 -7.88 1.96 10.90
CA PHE A 137 -8.01 1.88 9.45
C PHE A 137 -8.70 3.12 8.89
N CYS A 138 -9.83 3.55 9.46
CA CYS A 138 -10.53 4.77 9.04
C CYS A 138 -9.66 6.02 9.20
N THR A 139 -8.91 6.12 10.30
CA THR A 139 -7.98 7.23 10.52
C THR A 139 -6.86 7.23 9.48
N GLY A 140 -6.26 6.07 9.22
CA GLY A 140 -5.22 5.91 8.19
C GLY A 140 -5.73 6.25 6.80
N LEU A 141 -6.93 5.80 6.45
CA LEU A 141 -7.58 6.08 5.18
C LEU A 141 -7.87 7.59 5.01
N TYR A 142 -8.37 8.25 6.05
CA TYR A 142 -8.57 9.70 6.05
C TYR A 142 -7.27 10.47 5.83
N LEU A 143 -6.20 10.09 6.54
CA LEU A 143 -4.89 10.71 6.38
C LEU A 143 -4.31 10.48 4.98
N GLN A 144 -4.52 9.30 4.39
CA GLN A 144 -4.12 9.00 3.02
C GLN A 144 -4.88 9.86 2.00
N ILE A 145 -6.20 9.97 2.12
CA ILE A 145 -7.03 10.84 1.27
C ILE A 145 -6.55 12.29 1.39
N LYS A 146 -6.35 12.78 2.62
CA LYS A 146 -5.84 14.12 2.88
C LYS A 146 -4.45 14.35 2.29
N ALA A 147 -3.55 13.39 2.37
CA ALA A 147 -2.23 13.49 1.75
C ALA A 147 -2.33 13.60 0.22
N LEU A 148 -3.19 12.79 -0.40
CA LEU A 148 -3.44 12.83 -1.85
C LEU A 148 -4.15 14.13 -2.30
N SER A 149 -4.92 14.80 -1.43
CA SER A 149 -5.53 16.09 -1.76
C SER A 149 -4.53 17.25 -1.80
N ILE A 150 -3.49 17.20 -0.97
CA ILE A 150 -2.49 18.29 -0.85
C ILE A 150 -1.20 18.05 -1.62
N SER A 151 -0.91 16.80 -2.05
CA SER A 151 0.34 16.44 -2.71
C SER A 151 0.12 15.56 -3.94
N PRO A 152 0.96 15.71 -4.97
CA PRO A 152 0.96 14.82 -6.14
C PRO A 152 1.11 13.35 -5.72
N ALA A 153 0.38 12.45 -6.40
CA ALA A 153 0.43 11.03 -6.11
C ALA A 153 1.84 10.43 -6.36
N SER A 154 2.55 10.96 -7.34
CA SER A 154 3.93 10.58 -7.64
C SER A 154 4.92 10.87 -6.52
N ILE A 155 4.69 11.92 -5.71
CA ILE A 155 5.52 12.24 -4.54
C ILE A 155 5.20 11.29 -3.37
N LEU A 156 3.95 10.89 -3.23
CA LEU A 156 3.49 10.04 -2.14
C LEU A 156 3.83 8.56 -2.37
N ALA A 157 3.93 8.12 -3.63
CA ALA A 157 4.15 6.72 -3.96
C ALA A 157 5.37 6.07 -3.24
N PRO A 158 6.55 6.68 -3.16
CA PRO A 158 7.68 6.10 -2.44
C PRO A 158 7.43 5.91 -0.93
N TYR A 159 6.57 6.73 -0.31
CA TYR A 159 6.29 6.63 1.12
C TYR A 159 5.56 5.34 1.51
N HIS A 160 4.89 4.67 0.57
CA HIS A 160 4.29 3.36 0.82
C HIS A 160 5.30 2.33 1.33
N TYR A 161 6.55 2.44 0.92
CA TYR A 161 7.59 1.54 1.38
C TYR A 161 7.99 1.77 2.85
N SER A 162 7.57 2.88 3.49
CA SER A 162 7.78 3.10 4.92
C SER A 162 7.09 2.06 5.82
N ILE A 163 6.07 1.37 5.30
CA ILE A 163 5.41 0.25 6.00
C ILE A 163 6.39 -0.81 6.46
N ILE A 164 7.52 -0.97 5.75
CA ILE A 164 8.56 -1.96 6.07
C ILE A 164 9.21 -1.64 7.41
N ILE A 165 9.44 -0.36 7.72
CA ILE A 165 10.01 0.07 9.01
C ILE A 165 9.08 -0.36 10.14
N TRP A 166 7.79 -0.09 9.98
CA TRP A 166 6.78 -0.43 10.97
C TRP A 166 6.62 -1.95 11.11
N ALA A 167 6.67 -2.69 10.00
CA ALA A 167 6.60 -4.14 10.01
C ALA A 167 7.78 -4.76 10.81
N ILE A 168 8.99 -4.27 10.61
CA ILE A 168 10.18 -4.71 11.36
C ILE A 168 10.06 -4.35 12.84
N LEU A 169 9.66 -3.10 13.12
CA LEU A 169 9.50 -2.61 14.49
C LEU A 169 8.47 -3.44 15.27
N PHE A 170 7.28 -3.64 14.69
CA PHE A 170 6.23 -4.42 15.36
C PHE A 170 6.54 -5.92 15.37
N GLY A 171 7.20 -6.47 14.36
CA GLY A 171 7.71 -7.84 14.36
C GLY A 171 8.64 -8.09 15.56
N PHE A 172 9.56 -7.14 15.80
CA PHE A 172 10.46 -7.21 16.96
C PHE A 172 9.71 -7.03 18.30
N LEU A 173 8.85 -5.99 18.43
CA LEU A 173 8.20 -5.64 19.69
C LEU A 173 7.11 -6.63 20.12
N VAL A 174 6.36 -7.19 19.16
CA VAL A 174 5.18 -8.03 19.46
C VAL A 174 5.53 -9.52 19.39
N TYR A 175 6.32 -9.90 18.39
CA TYR A 175 6.65 -11.30 18.12
C TYR A 175 8.06 -11.70 18.53
N ASN A 176 8.88 -10.75 19.04
CA ASN A 176 10.31 -10.96 19.33
C ASN A 176 11.11 -11.51 18.13
N GLU A 177 10.68 -11.19 16.91
CA GLU A 177 11.38 -11.56 15.69
C GLU A 177 12.57 -10.65 15.48
N ILE A 178 13.78 -11.20 15.55
CA ILE A 178 15.01 -10.44 15.27
C ILE A 178 15.20 -10.38 13.76
N PRO A 179 15.22 -9.17 13.17
CA PRO A 179 15.43 -9.03 11.73
C PRO A 179 16.80 -9.57 11.34
N ASP A 180 16.83 -10.39 10.31
CA ASP A 180 18.08 -10.90 9.77
C ASP A 180 18.84 -9.82 8.97
N THR A 181 20.09 -10.10 8.64
CA THR A 181 20.99 -9.14 7.97
C THR A 181 20.41 -8.63 6.66
N PHE A 182 19.73 -9.48 5.87
CA PHE A 182 19.13 -9.05 4.59
C PHE A 182 17.92 -8.16 4.78
N THR A 183 17.11 -8.42 5.82
CA THR A 183 15.98 -7.56 6.20
C THR A 183 16.47 -6.18 6.59
N VAL A 184 17.56 -6.10 7.37
CA VAL A 184 18.16 -4.81 7.77
C VAL A 184 18.72 -4.06 6.55
N PHE A 185 19.48 -4.72 5.69
CA PHE A 185 20.03 -4.09 4.48
C PHE A 185 18.94 -3.64 3.51
N GLY A 186 17.94 -4.50 3.24
CA GLY A 186 16.81 -4.15 2.37
C GLY A 186 16.01 -2.96 2.92
N ALA A 187 15.78 -2.91 4.25
CA ALA A 187 15.11 -1.80 4.89
C ALA A 187 15.91 -0.49 4.77
N ILE A 188 17.23 -0.53 5.02
CA ILE A 188 18.09 0.65 4.87
C ILE A 188 18.06 1.17 3.43
N ILE A 189 18.17 0.28 2.44
CA ILE A 189 18.09 0.66 1.02
C ILE A 189 16.75 1.32 0.73
N THR A 190 15.64 0.67 1.08
CA THR A 190 14.29 1.14 0.82
C THR A 190 14.03 2.52 1.43
N VAL A 191 14.42 2.70 2.70
CA VAL A 191 14.16 3.93 3.46
C VAL A 191 15.08 5.07 3.05
N SER A 192 16.38 4.80 2.87
CA SER A 192 17.35 5.85 2.51
C SER A 192 16.99 6.54 1.20
N TYR A 193 16.57 5.78 0.18
CA TYR A 193 16.17 6.35 -1.10
C TYR A 193 14.83 7.08 -1.04
N THR A 194 13.88 6.60 -0.24
CA THR A 194 12.62 7.28 -0.02
C THR A 194 12.83 8.68 0.57
N HIS A 195 13.66 8.80 1.60
CA HIS A 195 13.96 10.08 2.25
C HIS A 195 14.81 11.04 1.41
N LEU A 196 15.81 10.54 0.67
CA LEU A 196 16.67 11.37 -0.18
C LEU A 196 15.89 12.03 -1.32
N THR A 197 14.96 11.32 -1.92
CA THR A 197 14.13 11.85 -3.02
C THR A 197 13.17 12.92 -2.52
N CYS A 198 12.64 12.77 -1.31
CA CYS A 198 11.73 13.75 -0.74
C CYS A 198 12.42 15.10 -0.44
N ARG A 199 13.62 15.07 0.10
CA ARG A 199 14.38 16.30 0.39
C ARG A 199 14.67 17.10 -0.88
N ARG A 200 14.91 16.44 -2.01
CA ARG A 200 15.15 17.11 -3.32
C ARG A 200 13.87 17.69 -3.94
N SER A 201 12.73 17.03 -3.77
CA SER A 201 11.46 17.53 -4.36
C SER A 201 10.91 18.75 -3.62
N PHE A 202 11.22 18.93 -2.33
CA PHE A 202 10.88 20.14 -1.57
C PHE A 202 11.80 21.33 -1.91
N VAL A 203 13.07 21.09 -2.20
CA VAL A 203 14.06 22.13 -2.51
C VAL A 203 13.88 22.71 -3.93
N CYS A 204 13.24 21.98 -4.85
CA CYS A 204 13.00 22.49 -6.22
C CYS A 204 11.69 23.31 -6.35
N ARG A 205 10.98 23.58 -5.27
CA ARG A 205 9.74 24.37 -5.25
C ARG A 205 9.86 25.76 -4.57
N SER A 206 11.06 26.15 -4.13
CA SER A 206 11.37 27.51 -3.66
C SER A 206 11.95 28.39 -4.76
#